data_450f7904621fcaf5deb7ae3061495f55
#
_entry.id   450f7904621fcaf5deb7ae3061495f55
#
_cell.length_a   1.000
_cell.length_b   1.000
_cell.length_c   1.000
_cell.angle_alpha   90.00
_cell.angle_beta   90.00
_cell.angle_gamma   90.00
#
_symmetry.space_group_name_H-M   'P 1'
#
loop_
_entity.id
_entity.type
_entity.pdbx_description
1 polymer ?
#
loop_
_entity_poly.entity_id
_entity_poly.type
_entity_poly.pdbx_seq_one_letter_code
_entity_poly.pdbx_strand_id
1 'polypeptide(L)'
;MPNIKSAIRRVKRTEKQALVNRIRKSKYKSAIKQMSIYLNSGKMKEAKSFLPKFHSQLMKIAKTGVINKKTASRKISKITKKINNHKKK
;
A
#
# COMPACT_ATOMS: atom_id res chain seq x y z
N MET A 1 -35.00 -5.57 24.31
CA MET A 1 -33.74 -6.27 24.14
C MET A 1 -32.59 -5.28 24.13
N PRO A 2 -31.74 -5.26 25.15
CA PRO A 2 -30.66 -4.29 25.24
C PRO A 2 -29.59 -4.47 24.16
N ASN A 3 -29.55 -5.62 23.49
CA ASN A 3 -28.49 -5.94 22.53
C ASN A 3 -28.67 -5.35 21.14
N ILE A 4 -29.86 -4.81 20.81
CA ILE A 4 -30.12 -4.27 19.46
C ILE A 4 -29.24 -3.06 19.18
N LYS A 5 -29.12 -2.12 20.11
CA LYS A 5 -28.29 -0.92 19.95
C LYS A 5 -26.81 -1.29 19.84
N SER A 6 -26.36 -2.26 20.64
CA SER A 6 -24.98 -2.77 20.57
C SER A 6 -24.68 -3.43 19.24
N ALA A 7 -25.62 -4.23 18.74
CA ALA A 7 -25.50 -4.89 17.44
C ALA A 7 -25.39 -3.87 16.31
N ILE A 8 -26.24 -2.83 16.34
CA ILE A 8 -26.21 -1.75 15.34
C ILE A 8 -24.87 -1.02 15.36
N ARG A 9 -24.35 -0.72 16.55
CA ARG A 9 -23.04 -0.08 16.69
C ARG A 9 -21.91 -0.95 16.13
N ARG A 10 -21.95 -2.25 16.40
CA ARG A 10 -20.97 -3.20 15.85
C ARG A 10 -21.01 -3.26 14.34
N VAL A 11 -22.22 -3.31 13.75
CA VAL A 11 -22.40 -3.34 12.29
C VAL A 11 -21.84 -2.06 11.68
N LYS A 12 -22.15 -0.88 12.23
CA LYS A 12 -21.63 0.40 11.74
C LYS A 12 -20.12 0.47 11.82
N ARG A 13 -19.55 -0.02 12.95
CA ARG A 13 -18.09 -0.06 13.13
C ARG A 13 -17.44 -0.99 12.13
N THR A 14 -18.04 -2.15 11.88
CA THR A 14 -17.55 -3.13 10.91
C THR A 14 -17.59 -2.57 9.50
N GLU A 15 -18.69 -1.87 9.13
CA GLU A 15 -18.82 -1.22 7.83
C GLU A 15 -17.77 -0.14 7.62
N LYS A 16 -17.55 0.71 8.63
CA LYS A 16 -16.50 1.73 8.57
C LYS A 16 -15.12 1.10 8.42
N GLN A 17 -14.86 0.04 9.16
CA GLN A 17 -13.58 -0.66 9.11
C GLN A 17 -13.37 -1.29 7.73
N ALA A 18 -14.41 -1.91 7.17
CA ALA A 18 -14.35 -2.50 5.84
C ALA A 18 -14.06 -1.44 4.78
N LEU A 19 -14.70 -0.28 4.88
CA LEU A 19 -14.49 0.84 3.97
C LEU A 19 -13.06 1.36 4.06
N VAL A 20 -12.56 1.58 5.28
CA VAL A 20 -11.19 2.04 5.52
C VAL A 20 -10.18 1.04 4.96
N ASN A 21 -10.41 -0.26 5.18
CA ASN A 21 -9.53 -1.31 4.66
C ASN A 21 -9.54 -1.35 3.13
N ARG A 22 -10.71 -1.14 2.50
CA ARG A 22 -10.83 -1.07 1.05
C ARG A 22 -10.03 0.11 0.50
N ILE A 23 -10.12 1.27 1.15
CA ILE A 23 -9.36 2.47 0.76
C ILE A 23 -7.86 2.20 0.89
N ARG A 24 -7.42 1.56 1.97
CA ARG A 24 -6.02 1.21 2.20
C ARG A 24 -5.48 0.27 1.12
N LYS A 25 -6.26 -0.77 0.77
CA LYS A 25 -5.89 -1.70 -0.30
C LYS A 25 -5.79 -0.99 -1.65
N SER A 26 -6.73 -0.08 -1.91
CA SER A 26 -6.76 0.70 -3.12
C SER A 26 -5.51 1.59 -3.24
N LYS A 27 -5.13 2.25 -2.15
CA LYS A 27 -3.91 3.08 -2.10
C LYS A 27 -2.65 2.23 -2.31
N TYR A 28 -2.62 1.04 -1.73
CA TYR A 28 -1.51 0.10 -1.89
C TYR A 28 -1.35 -0.27 -3.38
N LYS A 29 -2.43 -0.68 -4.02
CA LYS A 29 -2.42 -1.05 -5.44
C LYS A 29 -2.05 0.14 -6.32
N SER A 30 -2.58 1.32 -6.01
CA SER A 30 -2.29 2.55 -6.76
C SER A 30 -0.81 2.91 -6.67
N ALA A 31 -0.22 2.81 -5.49
CA ALA A 31 1.21 3.09 -5.29
C ALA A 31 2.08 2.14 -6.12
N ILE A 32 1.76 0.84 -6.11
CA ILE A 32 2.48 -0.16 -6.90
C ILE A 32 2.33 0.13 -8.39
N LYS A 33 1.12 0.45 -8.84
CA LYS A 33 0.85 0.77 -10.24
C LYS A 33 1.62 2.00 -10.68
N GLN A 34 1.64 3.04 -9.87
CA GLN A 34 2.37 4.28 -10.16
C GLN A 34 3.86 4.02 -10.32
N MET A 35 4.43 3.25 -9.40
CA MET A 35 5.85 2.87 -9.47
C MET A 35 6.13 2.03 -10.70
N SER A 36 5.25 1.09 -11.04
CA SER A 36 5.39 0.27 -12.25
C SER A 36 5.38 1.11 -13.52
N ILE A 37 4.51 2.13 -13.57
CA ILE A 37 4.45 3.07 -14.69
C ILE A 37 5.78 3.79 -14.85
N TYR A 38 6.34 4.30 -13.75
CA TYR A 38 7.64 4.98 -13.79
C TYR A 38 8.76 4.06 -14.29
N LEU A 39 8.79 2.82 -13.82
CA LEU A 39 9.80 1.84 -14.22
C LEU A 39 9.66 1.45 -15.68
N ASN A 40 8.43 1.20 -16.14
CA ASN A 40 8.17 0.78 -17.52
C ASN A 40 8.40 1.92 -18.51
N SER A 41 8.17 3.16 -18.10
CA SER A 41 8.37 4.35 -18.93
C SER A 41 9.83 4.82 -18.97
N GLY A 42 10.69 4.22 -18.16
CA GLY A 42 12.08 4.65 -18.05
C GLY A 42 12.28 5.93 -17.27
N LYS A 43 11.27 6.37 -16.52
CA LYS A 43 11.33 7.58 -15.72
C LYS A 43 12.00 7.32 -14.38
N MET A 44 13.28 7.04 -14.42
CA MET A 44 14.03 6.61 -13.22
C MET A 44 14.20 7.70 -12.19
N LYS A 45 14.33 8.95 -12.59
CA LYS A 45 14.40 10.08 -11.65
C LYS A 45 13.11 10.16 -10.83
N GLU A 46 11.97 10.02 -11.50
CA GLU A 46 10.66 10.04 -10.83
C GLU A 46 10.47 8.83 -9.93
N ALA A 47 10.92 7.66 -10.37
CA ALA A 47 10.87 6.45 -9.56
C ALA A 47 11.70 6.60 -8.28
N LYS A 48 12.89 7.15 -8.38
CA LYS A 48 13.75 7.42 -7.23
C LYS A 48 13.14 8.45 -6.28
N SER A 49 12.56 9.51 -6.83
CA SER A 49 11.88 10.54 -6.02
C SER A 49 10.68 9.96 -5.30
N PHE A 50 9.96 9.08 -5.96
CA PHE A 50 8.76 8.45 -5.39
C PHE A 50 9.11 7.36 -4.39
N LEU A 51 10.29 6.75 -4.47
CA LEU A 51 10.66 5.61 -3.65
C LEU A 51 10.47 5.83 -2.14
N PRO A 52 10.90 6.95 -1.53
CA PRO A 52 10.66 7.19 -0.11
C PRO A 52 9.17 7.25 0.24
N LYS A 53 8.36 7.91 -0.58
CA LYS A 53 6.90 7.98 -0.39
C LYS A 53 6.28 6.60 -0.55
N PHE A 54 6.71 5.86 -1.57
CA PHE A 54 6.25 4.51 -1.85
C PHE A 54 6.51 3.60 -0.66
N HIS A 55 7.73 3.60 -0.15
CA HIS A 55 8.12 2.83 1.03
C HIS A 55 7.26 3.19 2.23
N SER A 56 7.12 4.49 2.50
CA SER A 56 6.33 4.99 3.62
C SER A 56 4.86 4.57 3.52
N GLN A 57 4.26 4.73 2.34
CA GLN A 57 2.87 4.36 2.11
C GLN A 57 2.63 2.86 2.31
N LEU A 58 3.50 2.04 1.73
CA LEU A 58 3.38 0.59 1.86
C LEU A 58 3.55 0.12 3.30
N MET A 59 4.50 0.67 4.02
CA MET A 59 4.75 0.29 5.42
C MET A 59 3.63 0.77 6.33
N LYS A 60 3.07 1.95 6.10
CA LYS A 60 1.91 2.43 6.85
C LYS A 60 0.71 1.51 6.67
N ILE A 61 0.45 1.09 5.45
CA ILE A 61 -0.66 0.19 5.15
C ILE A 61 -0.40 -1.19 5.77
N ALA A 62 0.82 -1.69 5.67
CA ALA A 62 1.21 -2.97 6.24
C ALA A 62 1.09 -2.96 7.78
N LYS A 63 1.40 -1.82 8.41
CA LYS A 63 1.30 -1.65 9.85
C LYS A 63 -0.14 -1.82 10.35
N THR A 64 -1.13 -1.48 9.53
CA THR A 64 -2.54 -1.64 9.89
C THR A 64 -3.03 -3.09 9.82
N GLY A 65 -2.24 -4.00 9.26
CA GLY A 65 -2.59 -5.41 9.14
C GLY A 65 -3.41 -5.76 7.91
N VAL A 66 -3.75 -4.77 7.07
CA VAL A 66 -4.49 -5.00 5.83
C VAL A 66 -3.65 -5.79 4.83
N ILE A 67 -2.36 -5.49 4.78
CA ILE A 67 -1.38 -6.18 3.95
C ILE A 67 -0.29 -6.73 4.87
N ASN A 68 0.19 -7.94 4.58
CA ASN A 68 1.26 -8.56 5.35
C ASN A 68 2.55 -7.73 5.19
N LYS A 69 3.23 -7.46 6.30
CA LYS A 69 4.51 -6.73 6.30
C LYS A 69 5.56 -7.39 5.41
N LYS A 70 5.61 -8.73 5.42
CA LYS A 70 6.54 -9.49 4.57
C LYS A 70 6.27 -9.23 3.09
N THR A 71 4.99 -9.20 2.70
CA THR A 71 4.59 -8.93 1.32
C THR A 71 5.00 -7.51 0.90
N ALA A 72 4.74 -6.52 1.76
CA ALA A 72 5.11 -5.13 1.50
C ALA A 72 6.64 -4.99 1.37
N SER A 73 7.38 -5.60 2.29
CA SER A 73 8.84 -5.58 2.26
C SER A 73 9.41 -6.21 0.99
N ARG A 74 8.84 -7.33 0.55
CA ARG A 74 9.26 -8.00 -0.68
C ARG A 74 9.02 -7.12 -1.91
N LYS A 75 7.86 -6.45 -1.97
CA LYS A 75 7.55 -5.54 -3.08
C LYS A 75 8.54 -4.38 -3.12
N ILE A 76 8.81 -3.77 -1.98
CA ILE A 76 9.75 -2.66 -1.86
C ILE A 76 11.14 -3.12 -2.30
N SER A 77 11.58 -4.28 -1.82
CA SER A 77 12.88 -4.86 -2.14
C SER A 77 13.03 -5.11 -3.64
N LYS A 78 12.03 -5.72 -4.28
CA LYS A 78 12.04 -5.98 -5.73
C LYS A 78 12.14 -4.69 -6.53
N ILE A 79 11.36 -3.69 -6.15
CA ILE A 79 11.33 -2.40 -6.86
C ILE A 79 12.66 -1.67 -6.67
N THR A 80 13.19 -1.68 -5.46
CA THR A 80 14.50 -1.07 -5.16
C THR A 80 15.61 -1.71 -6.00
N LYS A 81 15.59 -3.04 -6.12
CA LYS A 81 16.55 -3.76 -6.95
C LYS A 81 16.42 -3.38 -8.42
N LYS A 82 15.20 -3.28 -8.93
CA LYS A 82 14.96 -2.86 -10.32
C LYS A 82 15.53 -1.47 -10.59
N ILE A 83 15.32 -0.54 -9.68
CA ILE A 83 15.83 0.82 -9.80
C ILE A 83 17.36 0.81 -9.79
N ASN A 84 17.96 0.08 -8.86
CA ASN A 84 19.42 -0.01 -8.73
C ASN A 84 20.05 -0.72 -9.93
N ASN A 85 19.46 -1.80 -10.42
CA ASN A 85 19.96 -2.52 -11.57
C ASN A 85 19.89 -1.69 -12.86
N HIS A 86 18.81 -0.91 -13.01
CA HIS A 86 18.68 -0.03 -14.16
C HIS A 86 19.76 1.07 -14.14
N LYS A 87 20.12 1.52 -12.94
CA LYS A 87 21.17 2.52 -12.76
C LYS A 87 22.56 2.03 -13.16
N LYS A 88 22.80 0.72 -13.04
CA LYS A 88 24.09 0.10 -13.36
C LYS A 88 24.28 -0.12 -14.86
N LYS A 89 23.24 -0.01 -15.64
CA LYS A 89 23.30 -0.09 -17.10
C LYS A 89 23.47 1.30 -17.69
#